data_08bd9d1a1f1c55002de1b76c660f6003
#
_entry.id   08bd9d1a1f1c55002de1b76c660f6003
#
_cell.length_a   1.000
_cell.length_b   1.000
_cell.length_c   1.000
_cell.angle_alpha   90.00
_cell.angle_beta   90.00
_cell.angle_gamma   90.00
#
_symmetry.space_group_name_H-M   'P 1'
#
loop_
_entity.id
_entity.type
_entity.pdbx_description
1 polymer ?
#
loop_
_entity_poly.entity_id
_entity_poly.type
_entity_poly.pdbx_seq_one_letter_code
_entity_poly.pdbx_strand_id
1 'polypeptide(L)'
;MEEAYLMPVVFFDSINGLVTCNCSICQIEPVIDKKGYYHGFCHILSVKNTADRHEDFRLPLTITVNMSYIDPETGRSGGIGGVTSNISAGGVYIIAAQKLPVQVFYTHFQHNVLPIAPQTRVLRTEPLSNGKYGYGCCFEDLSSYTESLLRRFIFHMESIHKK
;
A
#
# COMPACT_ATOMS: atom_id res chain seq x y z
N MET A 1 -32.46 -5.61 31.62
CA MET A 1 -31.33 -5.98 30.74
C MET A 1 -31.34 -4.96 29.63
N GLU A 2 -30.39 -4.01 29.66
CA GLU A 2 -30.22 -3.06 28.56
C GLU A 2 -29.72 -3.85 27.33
N GLU A 3 -30.47 -3.79 26.24
CA GLU A 3 -30.02 -4.32 24.98
C GLU A 3 -28.78 -3.51 24.55
N ALA A 4 -27.61 -4.13 24.61
CA ALA A 4 -26.38 -3.54 24.12
C ALA A 4 -26.51 -3.37 22.59
N TYR A 5 -26.65 -2.14 22.13
CA TYR A 5 -26.68 -1.83 20.70
C TYR A 5 -25.35 -2.21 20.08
N LEU A 6 -25.39 -3.30 19.28
CA LEU A 6 -24.26 -3.72 18.48
C LEU A 6 -24.19 -2.88 17.22
N MET A 7 -23.08 -2.21 17.00
CA MET A 7 -22.87 -1.35 15.86
C MET A 7 -21.58 -1.74 15.13
N PRO A 8 -21.60 -1.92 13.79
CA PRO A 8 -20.39 -2.04 13.03
C PRO A 8 -19.68 -0.68 12.96
N VAL A 9 -18.45 -0.63 13.37
CA VAL A 9 -17.59 0.56 13.30
C VAL A 9 -16.43 0.26 12.38
N VAL A 10 -16.15 1.20 11.50
CA VAL A 10 -15.00 1.15 10.59
C VAL A 10 -14.07 2.29 10.96
N PHE A 11 -12.81 1.97 11.25
CA PHE A 11 -11.79 2.96 11.53
C PHE A 11 -10.48 2.61 10.84
N PHE A 12 -9.62 3.60 10.68
CA PHE A 12 -8.29 3.42 10.13
C PHE A 12 -7.30 3.21 11.27
N ASP A 13 -6.65 2.05 11.26
CA ASP A 13 -5.54 1.71 12.14
C ASP A 13 -4.22 1.86 11.39
N SER A 14 -3.22 2.46 12.03
CA SER A 14 -1.92 2.73 11.39
C SER A 14 -1.11 1.48 11.06
N ILE A 15 -1.43 0.35 11.70
CA ILE A 15 -0.74 -0.94 11.53
C ILE A 15 -1.55 -1.86 10.63
N ASN A 16 -2.87 -1.93 10.85
CA ASN A 16 -3.76 -2.91 10.23
C ASN A 16 -4.61 -2.33 9.10
N GLY A 17 -4.47 -1.04 8.77
CA GLY A 17 -5.25 -0.38 7.73
C GLY A 17 -6.72 -0.16 8.13
N LEU A 18 -7.65 -0.42 7.20
CA LEU A 18 -9.08 -0.26 7.47
C LEU A 18 -9.61 -1.47 8.26
N VAL A 19 -9.98 -1.22 9.51
CA VAL A 19 -10.49 -2.26 10.43
C VAL A 19 -11.99 -2.12 10.58
N THR A 20 -12.72 -3.21 10.36
CA THR A 20 -14.15 -3.32 10.66
C THR A 20 -14.34 -4.15 11.91
N CYS A 21 -14.97 -3.59 12.93
CA CYS A 21 -15.25 -4.29 14.18
C CYS A 21 -16.71 -4.14 14.60
N ASN A 22 -17.19 -5.08 15.40
CA ASN A 22 -18.46 -4.91 16.11
C ASN A 22 -18.16 -4.28 17.46
N CYS A 23 -18.86 -3.18 17.74
CA CYS A 23 -18.74 -2.46 18.98
C CYS A 23 -20.08 -2.44 19.75
N SER A 24 -20.00 -2.43 21.07
CA SER A 24 -21.10 -2.07 21.96
C SER A 24 -20.89 -0.64 22.40
N ILE A 25 -21.88 0.22 22.19
CA ILE A 25 -21.82 1.61 22.67
C ILE A 25 -22.07 1.61 24.17
N CYS A 26 -21.14 2.18 24.93
CA CYS A 26 -21.22 2.30 26.39
C CYS A 26 -21.73 3.65 26.82
N GLN A 27 -21.36 4.72 26.11
CA GLN A 27 -21.64 6.08 26.49
C GLN A 27 -21.60 7.00 25.25
N ILE A 28 -22.51 7.99 25.23
CA ILE A 28 -22.53 9.03 24.21
C ILE A 28 -22.62 10.38 24.91
N GLU A 29 -21.70 11.28 24.60
CA GLU A 29 -21.64 12.62 25.16
C GLU A 29 -21.62 13.68 24.04
N PRO A 30 -22.36 14.79 24.18
CA PRO A 30 -22.31 15.87 23.21
C PRO A 30 -20.95 16.56 23.26
N VAL A 31 -20.42 16.95 22.07
CA VAL A 31 -19.21 17.78 21.99
C VAL A 31 -19.58 19.24 22.31
N ILE A 32 -18.98 19.82 23.35
CA ILE A 32 -19.37 21.13 23.94
C ILE A 32 -19.31 22.24 22.88
N ASP A 33 -18.34 22.26 21.99
CA ASP A 33 -18.11 23.36 21.03
C ASP A 33 -18.62 23.07 19.61
N LYS A 34 -19.30 21.93 19.37
CA LYS A 34 -19.77 21.53 18.03
C LYS A 34 -21.20 20.98 18.08
N LYS A 35 -22.17 21.84 17.79
CA LYS A 35 -23.58 21.44 17.75
C LYS A 35 -23.82 20.31 16.75
N GLY A 36 -24.44 19.21 17.21
CA GLY A 36 -24.73 18.02 16.39
C GLY A 36 -23.62 16.98 16.34
N TYR A 37 -22.50 17.18 17.04
CA TYR A 37 -21.43 16.21 17.20
C TYR A 37 -21.45 15.56 18.58
N TYR A 38 -21.08 14.28 18.63
CA TYR A 38 -21.08 13.49 19.85
C TYR A 38 -19.79 12.68 19.96
N HIS A 39 -19.27 12.55 21.17
CA HIS A 39 -18.25 11.56 21.51
C HIS A 39 -18.95 10.25 21.86
N GLY A 40 -18.60 9.18 21.18
CA GLY A 40 -19.05 7.83 21.50
C GLY A 40 -17.92 7.02 22.12
N PHE A 41 -18.21 6.42 23.28
CA PHE A 41 -17.33 5.43 23.89
C PHE A 41 -17.89 4.05 23.58
N CYS A 42 -17.04 3.17 23.05
CA CYS A 42 -17.49 1.83 22.70
C CYS A 42 -16.45 0.77 23.11
N HIS A 43 -16.96 -0.41 23.43
CA HIS A 43 -16.14 -1.59 23.60
C HIS A 43 -16.09 -2.38 22.28
N ILE A 44 -14.89 -2.72 21.80
CA ILE A 44 -14.71 -3.60 20.67
C ILE A 44 -14.97 -5.03 21.14
N LEU A 45 -16.04 -5.65 20.62
CA LEU A 45 -16.42 -7.01 20.96
C LEU A 45 -15.79 -8.06 20.04
N SER A 46 -15.65 -7.73 18.77
CA SER A 46 -15.01 -8.58 17.79
C SER A 46 -14.49 -7.77 16.62
N VAL A 47 -13.33 -8.14 16.10
CA VAL A 47 -12.82 -7.64 14.82
C VAL A 47 -13.36 -8.57 13.74
N LYS A 48 -14.20 -8.05 12.83
CA LYS A 48 -14.84 -8.86 11.77
C LYS A 48 -13.96 -9.06 10.56
N ASN A 49 -13.22 -8.02 10.18
CA ASN A 49 -12.34 -8.08 9.05
C ASN A 49 -11.40 -6.87 9.07
N THR A 50 -10.16 -7.09 8.79
CA THR A 50 -9.32 -6.10 8.14
C THR A 50 -9.71 -6.21 6.67
N ALA A 51 -10.45 -5.24 6.14
CA ALA A 51 -10.88 -5.30 4.73
C ALA A 51 -9.66 -5.12 3.85
N ASP A 52 -9.04 -6.26 3.58
CA ASP A 52 -7.96 -6.49 2.67
C ASP A 52 -8.35 -6.21 1.22
N ARG A 53 -8.42 -4.96 0.87
CA ARG A 53 -8.07 -4.57 -0.50
C ARG A 53 -6.74 -3.86 -0.60
N HIS A 54 -6.20 -3.38 0.53
CA HIS A 54 -4.85 -2.80 0.60
C HIS A 54 -4.32 -3.00 2.03
N GLU A 55 -3.72 -4.15 2.28
CA GLU A 55 -3.07 -4.49 3.56
C GLU A 55 -2.00 -3.48 3.97
N ASP A 56 -1.51 -2.68 3.01
CA ASP A 56 -0.44 -1.74 3.24
C ASP A 56 -0.81 -0.31 2.81
N PHE A 57 -0.47 0.65 3.67
CA PHE A 57 -0.51 2.06 3.33
C PHE A 57 0.31 2.34 2.06
N ARG A 58 -0.31 3.06 1.11
CA ARG A 58 0.33 3.45 -0.14
C ARG A 58 0.78 4.89 -0.06
N LEU A 59 2.08 5.08 -0.08
CA LEU A 59 2.70 6.39 -0.10
C LEU A 59 2.83 6.89 -1.54
N PRO A 60 2.23 8.05 -1.91
CA PRO A 60 2.55 8.73 -3.15
C PRO A 60 4.03 9.13 -3.13
N LEU A 61 4.82 8.52 -3.99
CA LEU A 61 6.26 8.74 -4.02
C LEU A 61 6.82 8.46 -5.42
N THR A 62 7.53 9.44 -5.97
CA THR A 62 8.20 9.32 -7.26
C THR A 62 9.66 8.97 -7.07
N ILE A 63 10.03 7.73 -7.42
CA ILE A 63 11.40 7.23 -7.41
C ILE A 63 11.68 6.64 -8.79
N THR A 64 12.86 6.91 -9.33
CA THR A 64 13.34 6.24 -10.54
C THR A 64 13.61 4.76 -10.23
N VAL A 65 13.14 3.88 -11.11
CA VAL A 65 13.32 2.44 -11.01
C VAL A 65 13.85 1.87 -12.32
N ASN A 66 14.57 0.77 -12.23
CA ASN A 66 14.89 -0.09 -13.36
C ASN A 66 14.25 -1.47 -13.15
N MET A 67 13.45 -1.90 -14.12
CA MET A 67 12.79 -3.21 -14.15
C MET A 67 13.66 -4.15 -14.95
N SER A 68 14.43 -5.04 -14.30
CA SER A 68 15.27 -6.04 -14.97
C SER A 68 14.55 -7.37 -15.08
N TYR A 69 14.72 -8.04 -16.22
CA TYR A 69 14.06 -9.32 -16.51
C TYR A 69 14.92 -10.18 -17.41
N ILE A 70 14.56 -11.46 -17.49
CA ILE A 70 15.06 -12.39 -18.52
C ILE A 70 13.94 -12.56 -19.55
N ASP A 71 14.26 -12.28 -20.79
CA ASP A 71 13.34 -12.47 -21.91
C ASP A 71 13.08 -13.98 -22.08
N PRO A 72 11.82 -14.43 -21.99
CA PRO A 72 11.51 -15.86 -22.03
C PRO A 72 11.74 -16.49 -23.43
N GLU A 73 11.73 -15.70 -24.50
CA GLU A 73 11.93 -16.21 -25.87
C GLU A 73 13.41 -16.30 -26.22
N THR A 74 14.22 -15.33 -25.79
CA THR A 74 15.61 -15.24 -26.19
C THR A 74 16.58 -15.65 -25.08
N GLY A 75 16.14 -15.76 -23.83
CA GLY A 75 16.98 -16.02 -22.67
C GLY A 75 17.91 -14.86 -22.31
N ARG A 76 17.79 -13.72 -22.96
CA ARG A 76 18.66 -12.55 -22.75
C ARG A 76 18.14 -11.67 -21.61
N SER A 77 19.07 -11.06 -20.90
CA SER A 77 18.74 -10.04 -19.92
C SER A 77 18.23 -8.77 -20.60
N GLY A 78 17.13 -8.22 -20.08
CA GLY A 78 16.55 -6.95 -20.50
C GLY A 78 16.33 -6.03 -19.31
N GLY A 79 16.08 -4.76 -19.60
CA GLY A 79 15.75 -3.78 -18.57
C GLY A 79 14.98 -2.59 -19.15
N ILE A 80 13.98 -2.11 -18.39
CA ILE A 80 13.16 -0.95 -18.75
C ILE A 80 13.17 0.02 -17.57
N GLY A 81 13.52 1.27 -17.86
CA GLY A 81 13.44 2.37 -16.89
C GLY A 81 12.01 2.84 -16.68
N GLY A 82 11.69 3.22 -15.46
CA GLY A 82 10.41 3.79 -15.08
C GLY A 82 10.51 4.69 -13.85
N VAL A 83 9.37 5.19 -13.44
CA VAL A 83 9.21 5.94 -12.19
C VAL A 83 8.04 5.39 -11.41
N THR A 84 8.14 5.37 -10.08
CA THR A 84 7.01 5.03 -9.23
C THR A 84 6.02 6.19 -9.17
N SER A 85 4.75 5.88 -8.98
CA SER A 85 3.72 6.87 -8.61
C SER A 85 3.33 6.70 -7.13
N ASN A 86 3.34 5.47 -6.65
CA ASN A 86 3.16 5.15 -5.25
C ASN A 86 3.85 3.83 -4.91
N ILE A 87 4.13 3.65 -3.62
CA ILE A 87 4.75 2.44 -3.08
C ILE A 87 4.08 2.05 -1.77
N SER A 88 3.97 0.75 -1.52
CA SER A 88 3.57 0.15 -0.24
C SER A 88 4.50 -1.00 0.13
N ALA A 89 4.36 -1.58 1.32
CA ALA A 89 5.14 -2.75 1.68
C ALA A 89 4.82 -3.99 0.82
N GLY A 90 3.59 -4.07 0.27
CA GLY A 90 3.15 -5.19 -0.57
C GLY A 90 3.32 -4.97 -2.08
N GLY A 91 3.62 -3.75 -2.54
CA GLY A 91 3.71 -3.50 -3.98
C GLY A 91 3.99 -2.06 -4.38
N VAL A 92 3.95 -1.83 -5.70
CA VAL A 92 4.33 -0.56 -6.29
C VAL A 92 3.49 -0.29 -7.55
N TYR A 93 3.20 0.98 -7.83
CA TYR A 93 2.70 1.40 -9.13
C TYR A 93 3.80 2.10 -9.91
N ILE A 94 4.14 1.56 -11.09
CA ILE A 94 5.24 2.03 -11.94
C ILE A 94 4.68 2.58 -13.25
N ILE A 95 5.24 3.70 -13.70
CA ILE A 95 4.97 4.28 -15.02
C ILE A 95 6.23 4.17 -15.85
N ALA A 96 6.12 3.59 -17.06
CA ALA A 96 7.22 3.43 -18.00
C ALA A 96 6.84 3.88 -19.40
N ALA A 97 7.81 4.33 -20.19
CA ALA A 97 7.60 4.75 -21.58
C ALA A 97 7.44 3.56 -22.53
N GLN A 98 7.99 2.40 -22.19
CA GLN A 98 7.96 1.20 -23.01
C GLN A 98 7.06 0.14 -22.38
N LYS A 99 6.44 -0.68 -23.21
CA LYS A 99 5.65 -1.82 -22.74
C LYS A 99 6.58 -2.91 -22.22
N LEU A 100 6.31 -3.39 -21.01
CA LEU A 100 7.04 -4.49 -20.39
C LEU A 100 6.67 -5.81 -21.09
N PRO A 101 7.66 -6.60 -21.56
CA PRO A 101 7.40 -7.85 -22.29
C PRO A 101 7.13 -9.04 -21.38
N VAL A 102 7.30 -8.89 -20.06
CA VAL A 102 7.17 -9.97 -19.06
C VAL A 102 6.17 -9.60 -17.97
N GLN A 103 5.70 -10.63 -17.25
CA GLN A 103 4.80 -10.44 -16.10
C GLN A 103 5.57 -10.39 -14.77
N VAL A 104 6.79 -10.94 -14.73
CA VAL A 104 7.64 -11.00 -13.54
C VAL A 104 9.01 -10.42 -13.86
N PHE A 105 9.50 -9.57 -12.97
CA PHE A 105 10.78 -8.88 -13.12
C PHE A 105 11.33 -8.49 -11.73
N TYR A 106 12.54 -7.96 -11.68
CA TYR A 106 13.10 -7.39 -10.45
C TYR A 106 13.06 -5.87 -10.52
N THR A 107 12.51 -5.25 -9.47
CA THR A 107 12.45 -3.79 -9.36
C THR A 107 13.67 -3.26 -8.61
N HIS A 108 14.57 -2.57 -9.31
CA HIS A 108 15.73 -1.91 -8.72
C HIS A 108 15.38 -0.44 -8.46
N PHE A 109 15.27 -0.05 -7.20
CA PHE A 109 15.01 1.33 -6.81
C PHE A 109 16.30 2.14 -6.86
N GLN A 110 16.30 3.22 -7.62
CA GLN A 110 17.42 4.17 -7.66
C GLN A 110 17.31 5.16 -6.47
N HIS A 111 17.41 4.64 -5.28
CA HIS A 111 17.35 5.43 -4.07
C HIS A 111 18.37 4.89 -3.05
N ASN A 112 19.26 5.75 -2.55
CA ASN A 112 20.36 5.35 -1.67
C ASN A 112 19.93 4.70 -0.35
N VAL A 113 18.69 4.95 0.08
CA VAL A 113 18.15 4.43 1.35
C VAL A 113 17.38 3.12 1.15
N LEU A 114 17.11 2.72 -0.10
CA LEU A 114 16.37 1.51 -0.42
C LEU A 114 17.16 0.59 -1.39
N PRO A 115 18.28 0.00 -0.94
CA PRO A 115 19.13 -0.84 -1.77
C PRO A 115 18.56 -2.26 -1.87
N ILE A 116 17.35 -2.41 -2.38
CA ILE A 116 16.67 -3.70 -2.57
C ILE A 116 16.25 -3.87 -4.02
N ALA A 117 16.14 -5.12 -4.44
CA ALA A 117 15.64 -5.51 -5.76
C ALA A 117 14.60 -6.64 -5.60
N PRO A 118 13.39 -6.34 -5.11
CA PRO A 118 12.37 -7.36 -4.92
C PRO A 118 11.90 -7.94 -6.26
N GLN A 119 11.61 -9.23 -6.27
CA GLN A 119 10.87 -9.85 -7.35
C GLN A 119 9.46 -9.24 -7.36
N THR A 120 9.01 -8.86 -8.54
CA THR A 120 7.82 -8.05 -8.74
C THR A 120 6.94 -8.66 -9.82
N ARG A 121 5.65 -8.84 -9.53
CA ARG A 121 4.67 -9.36 -10.49
C ARG A 121 3.69 -8.28 -10.88
N VAL A 122 3.43 -8.16 -12.19
CA VAL A 122 2.39 -7.29 -12.73
C VAL A 122 1.02 -7.90 -12.44
N LEU A 123 0.17 -7.15 -11.74
CA LEU A 123 -1.23 -7.50 -11.50
C LEU A 123 -2.16 -6.87 -12.54
N ARG A 124 -1.83 -5.67 -13.01
CA ARG A 124 -2.58 -4.95 -14.03
C ARG A 124 -1.66 -4.06 -14.86
N THR A 125 -2.01 -3.90 -16.12
CA THR A 125 -1.36 -2.98 -17.06
C THR A 125 -2.43 -2.07 -17.64
N GLU A 126 -2.14 -0.77 -17.69
CA GLU A 126 -3.03 0.21 -18.28
C GLU A 126 -2.27 1.17 -19.20
N PRO A 127 -2.75 1.42 -20.44
CA PRO A 127 -2.21 2.47 -21.28
C PRO A 127 -2.59 3.84 -20.71
N LEU A 128 -1.65 4.76 -20.68
CA LEU A 128 -1.87 6.12 -20.21
C LEU A 128 -2.03 7.08 -21.40
N SER A 129 -2.74 8.19 -21.18
CA SER A 129 -3.05 9.19 -22.23
C SER A 129 -1.83 9.81 -22.89
N ASN A 130 -0.66 9.76 -22.24
CA ASN A 130 0.62 10.28 -22.74
C ASN A 130 1.46 9.27 -23.53
N GLY A 131 0.89 8.12 -23.93
CA GLY A 131 1.59 7.04 -24.62
C GLY A 131 2.48 6.18 -23.74
N LYS A 132 2.46 6.39 -22.42
CA LYS A 132 3.15 5.55 -21.43
C LYS A 132 2.26 4.40 -20.94
N TYR A 133 2.84 3.54 -20.16
CA TYR A 133 2.16 2.39 -19.55
C TYR A 133 2.24 2.47 -18.02
N GLY A 134 1.11 2.24 -17.36
CA GLY A 134 1.02 2.10 -15.92
C GLY A 134 0.97 0.62 -15.53
N TYR A 135 1.71 0.25 -14.50
CA TYR A 135 1.81 -1.12 -13.99
C TYR A 135 1.49 -1.14 -12.50
N GLY A 136 0.37 -1.73 -12.16
CA GLY A 136 0.06 -2.08 -10.76
C GLY A 136 0.69 -3.43 -10.44
N CYS A 137 1.62 -3.45 -9.49
CA CYS A 137 2.46 -4.60 -9.20
C CYS A 137 2.41 -4.99 -7.72
N CYS A 138 2.59 -6.29 -7.43
CA CYS A 138 2.89 -6.79 -6.09
C CYS A 138 4.33 -7.28 -6.02
N PHE A 139 4.92 -7.20 -4.83
CA PHE A 139 6.18 -7.86 -4.53
C PHE A 139 5.94 -9.32 -4.20
N GLU A 140 6.83 -10.21 -4.65
CA GLU A 140 6.77 -11.64 -4.38
C GLU A 140 7.96 -12.05 -3.51
N ASP A 141 7.73 -13.07 -2.70
CA ASP A 141 8.76 -13.77 -1.91
C ASP A 141 9.69 -12.83 -1.10
N LEU A 142 9.11 -11.76 -0.53
CA LEU A 142 9.87 -10.86 0.32
C LEU A 142 10.34 -11.59 1.59
N SER A 143 11.65 -11.53 1.84
CA SER A 143 12.15 -11.92 3.16
C SER A 143 11.65 -10.96 4.22
N SER A 144 11.49 -11.42 5.47
CA SER A 144 11.11 -10.57 6.60
C SER A 144 12.02 -9.36 6.76
N TYR A 145 13.30 -9.50 6.41
CA TYR A 145 14.26 -8.40 6.41
C TYR A 145 13.93 -7.34 5.35
N THR A 146 13.68 -7.77 4.11
CA THR A 146 13.34 -6.87 2.99
C THR A 146 12.01 -6.15 3.24
N GLU A 147 11.02 -6.86 3.76
CA GLU A 147 9.74 -6.27 4.16
C GLU A 147 9.91 -5.20 5.24
N SER A 148 10.72 -5.49 6.27
CA SER A 148 11.02 -4.54 7.33
C SER A 148 11.74 -3.29 6.82
N LEU A 149 12.66 -3.44 5.86
CA LEU A 149 13.32 -2.31 5.20
C LEU A 149 12.33 -1.45 4.42
N LEU A 150 11.43 -2.06 3.65
CA LEU A 150 10.37 -1.37 2.91
C LEU A 150 9.45 -0.58 3.85
N ARG A 151 8.93 -1.22 4.90
CA ARG A 151 8.05 -0.56 5.88
C ARG A 151 8.74 0.62 6.55
N ARG A 152 9.99 0.45 6.97
CA ARG A 152 10.77 1.52 7.59
C ARG A 152 11.05 2.68 6.62
N PHE A 153 11.35 2.38 5.36
CA PHE A 153 11.54 3.37 4.31
C PHE A 153 10.26 4.17 4.08
N ILE A 154 9.11 3.50 3.90
CA ILE A 154 7.81 4.14 3.66
C ILE A 154 7.45 5.05 4.83
N PHE A 155 7.59 4.57 6.07
CA PHE A 155 7.34 5.37 7.28
C PHE A 155 8.24 6.61 7.36
N HIS A 156 9.54 6.45 7.05
CA HIS A 156 10.49 7.57 7.04
C HIS A 156 10.09 8.61 5.99
N MET A 157 9.78 8.19 4.78
CA MET A 157 9.37 9.09 3.69
C MET A 157 8.05 9.79 3.99
N GLU A 158 7.08 9.10 4.58
CA GLU A 158 5.83 9.71 5.03
C GLU A 158 6.06 10.82 6.07
N SER A 159 6.97 10.59 7.02
CA SER A 159 7.29 11.57 8.07
C SER A 159 7.92 12.85 7.53
N ILE A 160 8.65 12.76 6.41
CA ILE A 160 9.25 13.92 5.72
C ILE A 160 8.18 14.71 4.95
N HIS A 161 7.23 14.04 4.30
CA HIS A 161 6.20 14.68 3.48
C HIS A 161 5.09 15.37 4.29
N LYS A 162 4.97 15.06 5.59
CA LYS A 162 4.00 15.71 6.50
C LYS A 162 4.51 17.02 7.13
N LYS A 163 5.71 17.43 6.83
CA LYS A 163 6.29 18.72 7.27
C LYS A 163 6.17 19.76 6.15
#